data_585ed01b2c32aabeba21b2a65ccc5f72
#
_entry.id   585ed01b2c32aabeba21b2a65ccc5f72
#
_cell.length_a   1.000
_cell.length_b   1.000
_cell.length_c   1.000
_cell.angle_alpha   90.00
_cell.angle_beta   90.00
_cell.angle_gamma   90.00
#
_symmetry.space_group_name_H-M   'P 1'
#
loop_
_entity.id
_entity.type
_entity.pdbx_description
1 polymer ?
#
loop_
_entity_poly.entity_id
_entity_poly.type
_entity_poly.pdbx_seq_one_letter_code
_entity_poly.pdbx_strand_id
1 'polypeptide(L)'
;VDTTCTSIFCDVNERVVSNQCVACPTGSLNPSGNHDASGSDTTCDICDTDYYVSGGVCTACPTGSNNTKGDDASGDNTTCFCAENYYVSSNTCTPCANGTIRAKGDDPTGIDTTCNKCDVDYYRQSVCT
;
A
#
# COMPACT_ATOMS: atom_id res chain seq x y z
N VAL A 1 -26.88 -33.99 -27.41
CA VAL A 1 -26.42 -33.48 -26.08
C VAL A 1 -25.48 -32.33 -26.38
N ASP A 2 -25.97 -31.11 -26.21
CA ASP A 2 -25.18 -29.92 -26.40
C ASP A 2 -24.25 -29.74 -25.20
N THR A 3 -22.97 -30.03 -25.41
CA THR A 3 -21.92 -29.80 -24.42
C THR A 3 -21.18 -28.50 -24.77
N THR A 4 -21.91 -27.39 -24.77
CA THR A 4 -21.27 -26.08 -24.82
C THR A 4 -20.57 -25.82 -23.49
N CYS A 5 -19.27 -26.08 -23.46
CA CYS A 5 -18.41 -25.67 -22.35
C CYS A 5 -18.30 -24.14 -22.42
N THR A 6 -19.02 -23.45 -21.56
CA THR A 6 -18.93 -21.98 -21.48
C THR A 6 -17.64 -21.64 -20.73
N SER A 7 -16.75 -20.85 -21.35
CA SER A 7 -15.55 -20.33 -20.68
C SER A 7 -15.96 -19.48 -19.48
N ILE A 8 -15.38 -19.75 -18.33
CA ILE A 8 -15.57 -18.95 -17.11
C ILE A 8 -14.42 -17.93 -17.05
N PHE A 9 -14.78 -16.65 -17.05
CA PHE A 9 -13.81 -15.57 -16.88
C PHE A 9 -13.88 -15.01 -15.45
N CYS A 10 -12.72 -14.81 -14.87
CA CYS A 10 -12.62 -14.27 -13.52
C CYS A 10 -12.97 -12.79 -13.49
N ASP A 11 -13.60 -12.34 -12.43
CA ASP A 11 -13.94 -10.95 -12.20
C ASP A 11 -12.72 -10.11 -11.81
N VAL A 12 -12.92 -8.79 -11.74
CA VAL A 12 -11.93 -7.85 -11.21
C VAL A 12 -11.52 -8.28 -9.80
N ASN A 13 -10.24 -8.19 -9.51
CA ASN A 13 -9.64 -8.63 -8.26
C ASN A 13 -9.78 -10.13 -7.94
N GLU A 14 -9.92 -10.93 -8.99
CA GLU A 14 -9.77 -12.38 -8.93
C GLU A 14 -8.59 -12.84 -9.80
N ARG A 15 -8.09 -14.00 -9.49
CA ARG A 15 -7.03 -14.70 -10.24
C ARG A 15 -7.42 -16.15 -10.49
N VAL A 16 -6.80 -16.77 -11.46
CA VAL A 16 -6.94 -18.20 -11.72
C VAL A 16 -5.99 -19.01 -10.85
N VAL A 17 -6.53 -19.95 -10.11
CA VAL A 17 -5.77 -20.95 -9.35
C VAL A 17 -6.38 -22.33 -9.61
N SER A 18 -5.62 -23.23 -10.19
CA SER A 18 -6.07 -24.60 -10.49
C SER A 18 -7.44 -24.64 -11.22
N ASN A 19 -7.56 -23.86 -12.27
CA ASN A 19 -8.77 -23.73 -13.09
C ASN A 19 -10.02 -23.17 -12.35
N GLN A 20 -9.80 -22.41 -11.30
CA GLN A 20 -10.86 -21.73 -10.55
C GLN A 20 -10.54 -20.26 -10.38
N CYS A 21 -11.58 -19.43 -10.35
CA CYS A 21 -11.46 -18.03 -9.99
C CYS A 21 -11.41 -17.89 -8.47
N VAL A 22 -10.35 -17.29 -7.96
CA VAL A 22 -10.10 -17.11 -6.53
C VAL A 22 -9.79 -15.63 -6.28
N ALA A 23 -10.35 -15.05 -5.23
CA ALA A 23 -10.08 -13.67 -4.85
C ALA A 23 -8.58 -13.42 -4.67
N CYS A 24 -8.12 -12.22 -5.03
CA CYS A 24 -6.75 -11.79 -4.77
C CYS A 24 -6.43 -11.85 -3.27
N PRO A 25 -5.19 -12.19 -2.90
CA PRO A 25 -4.74 -12.05 -1.51
C PRO A 25 -4.93 -10.60 -1.01
N THR A 26 -5.18 -10.46 0.29
CA THR A 26 -5.32 -9.12 0.92
C THR A 26 -4.12 -8.24 0.58
N GLY A 27 -4.40 -7.01 0.16
CA GLY A 27 -3.39 -6.02 -0.22
C GLY A 27 -2.92 -6.10 -1.66
N SER A 28 -3.39 -7.08 -2.44
CA SER A 28 -3.10 -7.19 -3.87
C SER A 28 -4.36 -7.12 -4.71
N LEU A 29 -4.22 -6.62 -5.93
CA LEU A 29 -5.31 -6.36 -6.87
C LEU A 29 -4.99 -6.94 -8.24
N ASN A 30 -6.05 -7.25 -8.97
CA ASN A 30 -6.03 -7.52 -10.39
C ASN A 30 -7.10 -6.67 -11.08
N PRO A 31 -6.79 -5.40 -11.42
CA PRO A 31 -7.80 -4.45 -11.92
C PRO A 31 -8.42 -4.84 -13.26
N SER A 32 -7.69 -5.57 -14.08
CA SER A 32 -8.18 -5.98 -15.39
C SER A 32 -9.17 -7.16 -15.32
N GLY A 33 -9.02 -8.05 -14.33
CA GLY A 33 -9.82 -9.26 -14.30
C GLY A 33 -9.76 -10.06 -15.61
N ASN A 34 -10.86 -10.68 -15.98
CA ASN A 34 -11.08 -11.25 -17.32
C ASN A 34 -10.09 -12.36 -17.70
N HIS A 35 -9.54 -13.07 -16.72
CA HIS A 35 -8.72 -14.25 -16.97
C HIS A 35 -9.59 -15.49 -17.18
N ASP A 36 -9.28 -16.27 -18.22
CA ASP A 36 -9.98 -17.52 -18.49
C ASP A 36 -9.58 -18.58 -17.48
N ALA A 37 -10.53 -19.06 -16.68
CA ALA A 37 -10.30 -20.06 -15.64
C ALA A 37 -9.82 -21.40 -16.22
N SER A 38 -10.04 -21.69 -17.51
CA SER A 38 -9.49 -22.87 -18.17
C SER A 38 -8.01 -22.74 -18.54
N GLY A 39 -7.44 -21.54 -18.42
CA GLY A 39 -6.05 -21.24 -18.73
C GLY A 39 -5.09 -21.53 -17.57
N SER A 40 -3.87 -21.03 -17.71
CA SER A 40 -2.84 -21.13 -16.67
C SER A 40 -3.18 -20.29 -15.45
N ASP A 41 -2.63 -20.66 -14.31
CA ASP A 41 -2.72 -19.84 -13.09
C ASP A 41 -2.20 -18.42 -13.33
N THR A 42 -2.88 -17.44 -12.75
CA THR A 42 -2.54 -16.01 -12.84
C THR A 42 -2.25 -15.43 -11.46
N THR A 43 -1.77 -14.19 -11.42
CA THR A 43 -1.35 -13.51 -10.20
C THR A 43 -2.09 -12.18 -10.02
N CYS A 44 -2.10 -11.65 -8.81
CA CYS A 44 -2.57 -10.32 -8.50
C CYS A 44 -1.34 -9.48 -8.17
N ASP A 45 -0.85 -8.72 -9.15
CA ASP A 45 0.46 -8.09 -9.09
C ASP A 45 0.43 -6.61 -8.71
N ILE A 46 -0.74 -6.01 -8.56
CA ILE A 46 -0.86 -4.60 -8.20
C ILE A 46 -1.13 -4.46 -6.71
N CYS A 47 -0.30 -3.71 -6.02
CA CYS A 47 -0.50 -3.44 -4.60
C CYS A 47 -1.62 -2.41 -4.38
N ASP A 48 -2.46 -2.66 -3.39
CA ASP A 48 -3.53 -1.76 -2.98
C ASP A 48 -2.98 -0.59 -2.15
N THR A 49 -3.83 0.37 -1.85
CA THR A 49 -3.51 1.51 -0.96
C THR A 49 -2.95 1.02 0.37
N ASP A 50 -1.92 1.69 0.85
CA ASP A 50 -1.20 1.35 2.08
C ASP A 50 -0.50 -0.01 2.08
N TYR A 51 -0.18 -0.52 0.88
CA TYR A 51 0.72 -1.65 0.66
C TYR A 51 1.89 -1.24 -0.22
N TYR A 52 3.05 -1.86 0.00
CA TYR A 52 4.27 -1.67 -0.78
C TYR A 52 4.85 -3.01 -1.22
N VAL A 53 5.71 -2.99 -2.22
CA VAL A 53 6.37 -4.21 -2.71
C VAL A 53 7.59 -4.53 -1.85
N SER A 54 7.59 -5.72 -1.29
CA SER A 54 8.73 -6.28 -0.56
C SER A 54 8.94 -7.73 -0.99
N GLY A 55 10.07 -8.00 -1.66
CA GLY A 55 10.41 -9.34 -2.13
C GLY A 55 9.38 -9.96 -3.08
N GLY A 56 8.76 -9.15 -3.94
CA GLY A 56 7.76 -9.63 -4.89
C GLY A 56 6.35 -9.83 -4.30
N VAL A 57 6.09 -9.31 -3.11
CA VAL A 57 4.81 -9.44 -2.40
C VAL A 57 4.32 -8.08 -1.95
N CYS A 58 3.02 -7.83 -2.09
CA CYS A 58 2.38 -6.66 -1.51
C CYS A 58 2.30 -6.80 0.01
N THR A 59 3.02 -5.96 0.72
CA THR A 59 3.16 -5.97 2.18
C THR A 59 2.54 -4.72 2.76
N ALA A 60 1.80 -4.82 3.86
CA ALA A 60 1.17 -3.67 4.50
C ALA A 60 2.22 -2.66 5.01
N CYS A 61 1.96 -1.38 4.79
CA CYS A 61 2.80 -0.31 5.33
C CYS A 61 2.87 -0.38 6.86
N PRO A 62 4.05 -0.10 7.46
CA PRO A 62 4.15 0.06 8.90
C PRO A 62 3.22 1.18 9.42
N THR A 63 2.80 1.08 10.68
CA THR A 63 1.99 2.12 11.33
C THR A 63 2.65 3.50 11.21
N GLY A 64 1.87 4.51 10.85
CA GLY A 64 2.35 5.88 10.65
C GLY A 64 2.96 6.15 9.27
N SER A 65 2.90 5.18 8.37
CA SER A 65 3.28 5.34 6.98
C SER A 65 2.18 4.89 6.03
N ASN A 66 2.21 5.38 4.82
CA ASN A 66 1.24 5.05 3.77
C ASN A 66 1.90 4.98 2.41
N ASN A 67 1.17 4.41 1.47
CA ASN A 67 1.56 4.33 0.06
C ASN A 67 0.32 4.44 -0.82
N THR A 68 0.49 4.96 -2.02
CA THR A 68 -0.58 4.96 -3.02
C THR A 68 -0.69 3.59 -3.69
N LYS A 69 -1.88 3.20 -4.08
CA LYS A 69 -2.08 1.97 -4.85
C LYS A 69 -1.38 2.06 -6.21
N GLY A 70 -0.98 0.93 -6.74
CA GLY A 70 -0.50 0.80 -8.10
C GLY A 70 0.91 0.25 -8.25
N ASP A 71 1.62 0.01 -7.15
CA ASP A 71 2.93 -0.63 -7.21
C ASP A 71 2.81 -2.05 -7.77
N ASP A 72 3.73 -2.39 -8.67
CA ASP A 72 3.77 -3.70 -9.33
C ASP A 72 4.65 -4.67 -8.52
N ALA A 73 4.04 -5.69 -7.94
CA ALA A 73 4.72 -6.69 -7.13
C ALA A 73 5.73 -7.53 -7.93
N SER A 74 5.60 -7.58 -9.26
CA SER A 74 6.60 -8.23 -10.13
C SER A 74 7.83 -7.35 -10.39
N GLY A 75 7.78 -6.08 -10.00
CA GLY A 75 8.85 -5.11 -10.15
C GLY A 75 9.77 -5.00 -8.93
N ASP A 76 10.44 -3.86 -8.84
CA ASP A 76 11.35 -3.56 -7.73
C ASP A 76 10.61 -3.32 -6.42
N ASN A 77 11.31 -3.49 -5.30
CA ASN A 77 10.79 -3.10 -3.99
C ASN A 77 10.45 -1.61 -3.95
N THR A 78 9.36 -1.29 -3.29
CA THR A 78 8.90 0.09 -3.09
C THR A 78 8.92 0.46 -1.60
N THR A 79 8.51 1.66 -1.26
CA THR A 79 8.63 2.19 0.12
C THR A 79 7.34 2.90 0.51
N CYS A 80 6.92 2.72 1.76
CA CYS A 80 5.89 3.55 2.37
C CYS A 80 6.52 4.81 2.95
N PHE A 81 5.89 5.96 2.79
CA PHE A 81 6.34 7.26 3.29
C PHE A 81 5.57 7.65 4.55
N CYS A 82 6.18 8.43 5.41
CA CYS A 82 5.53 8.86 6.65
C CYS A 82 4.23 9.63 6.36
N ALA A 83 3.19 9.32 7.10
CA ALA A 83 1.90 10.00 7.07
C ALA A 83 2.01 11.43 7.62
N GLU A 84 0.96 12.22 7.42
CA GLU A 84 0.87 13.55 8.03
C GLU A 84 1.00 13.48 9.56
N ASN A 85 1.75 14.39 10.14
CA ASN A 85 2.05 14.46 11.56
C ASN A 85 2.89 13.29 12.11
N TYR A 86 3.66 12.66 11.22
CA TYR A 86 4.73 11.72 11.57
C TYR A 86 6.07 12.23 11.04
N TYR A 87 7.14 11.93 11.75
CA TYR A 87 8.51 12.25 11.36
C TYR A 87 9.39 11.00 11.37
N VAL A 88 10.51 11.05 10.68
CA VAL A 88 11.46 9.93 10.67
C VAL A 88 12.37 9.99 11.88
N SER A 89 12.38 8.91 12.64
CA SER A 89 13.31 8.67 13.73
C SER A 89 13.86 7.24 13.64
N SER A 90 15.15 7.10 13.43
CA SER A 90 15.81 5.79 13.30
C SER A 90 15.10 4.87 12.31
N ASN A 91 14.90 5.34 11.10
CA ASN A 91 14.22 4.62 10.00
C ASN A 91 12.75 4.22 10.29
N THR A 92 12.11 4.88 11.21
CA THR A 92 10.72 4.61 11.60
C THR A 92 9.90 5.89 11.59
N CYS A 93 8.67 5.82 11.07
CA CYS A 93 7.72 6.92 11.15
C CYS A 93 7.16 7.01 12.57
N THR A 94 7.48 8.09 13.27
CA THR A 94 7.13 8.33 14.67
C THR A 94 6.15 9.50 14.76
N PRO A 95 5.08 9.43 15.59
CA PRO A 95 4.12 10.51 15.69
C PRO A 95 4.74 11.78 16.27
N CYS A 96 4.38 12.94 15.73
CA CYS A 96 4.77 14.23 16.29
C CYS A 96 4.26 14.41 17.73
N ALA A 97 5.02 15.12 18.55
CA ALA A 97 4.56 15.53 19.87
C ALA A 97 3.31 16.42 19.76
N ASN A 98 2.44 16.37 20.79
CA ASN A 98 1.24 17.20 20.83
C ASN A 98 1.57 18.68 20.59
N GLY A 99 0.82 19.32 19.73
CA GLY A 99 1.00 20.73 19.36
C GLY A 99 2.02 20.98 18.26
N THR A 100 2.68 19.94 17.77
CA THR A 100 3.58 20.03 16.61
C THR A 100 3.02 19.26 15.41
N ILE A 101 3.30 19.77 14.21
CA ILE A 101 2.84 19.16 12.96
C ILE A 101 3.99 19.00 11.97
N ARG A 102 3.76 18.10 11.03
CA ARG A 102 4.64 17.85 9.89
C ARG A 102 3.84 17.40 8.67
N ALA A 103 4.25 17.83 7.50
CA ALA A 103 3.66 17.36 6.24
C ALA A 103 4.02 15.89 6.01
N LYS A 104 3.12 15.15 5.34
CA LYS A 104 3.36 13.79 4.88
C LYS A 104 4.47 13.71 3.84
N GLY A 105 5.09 12.55 3.70
CA GLY A 105 5.95 12.23 2.58
C GLY A 105 7.43 12.06 2.92
N ASP A 106 7.81 12.09 4.18
CA ASP A 106 9.19 11.79 4.57
C ASP A 106 9.52 10.31 4.30
N ASP A 107 10.70 10.09 3.76
CA ASP A 107 11.21 8.75 3.47
C ASP A 107 11.85 8.14 4.74
N PRO A 108 11.27 7.07 5.32
CA PRO A 108 11.82 6.46 6.52
C PRO A 108 13.19 5.79 6.30
N THR A 109 13.60 5.57 5.05
CA THR A 109 14.93 5.06 4.73
C THR A 109 16.00 6.16 4.67
N GLY A 110 15.57 7.42 4.72
CA GLY A 110 16.42 8.59 4.66
C GLY A 110 16.92 9.05 6.03
N ILE A 111 17.26 10.33 6.09
CA ILE A 111 17.72 10.97 7.32
C ILE A 111 16.57 11.21 8.29
N ASP A 112 16.87 11.28 9.58
CA ASP A 112 15.90 11.67 10.61
C ASP A 112 15.38 13.09 10.34
N THR A 113 14.08 13.27 10.60
CA THR A 113 13.38 14.55 10.42
C THR A 113 12.78 15.01 11.75
N THR A 114 12.14 16.17 11.76
CA THR A 114 11.56 16.74 12.98
C THR A 114 10.21 17.38 12.73
N CYS A 115 9.33 17.37 13.71
CA CYS A 115 8.08 18.14 13.69
C CYS A 115 8.36 19.53 14.25
N ASN A 116 8.56 20.49 13.36
CA ASN A 116 9.02 21.85 13.70
C ASN A 116 8.01 22.96 13.41
N LYS A 117 6.79 22.60 13.04
CA LYS A 117 5.69 23.56 12.86
C LYS A 117 4.71 23.41 14.01
N CYS A 118 4.21 24.54 14.51
CA CYS A 118 3.15 24.53 15.51
C CYS A 118 1.79 24.32 14.85
N ASP A 119 0.94 23.51 15.48
CA ASP A 119 -0.48 23.51 15.18
C ASP A 119 -1.10 24.88 15.52
N VAL A 120 -2.04 25.33 14.71
CA VAL A 120 -2.65 26.66 14.86
C VAL A 120 -3.26 26.91 16.23
N ASP A 121 -3.77 25.88 16.88
CA ASP A 121 -4.37 25.98 18.22
C ASP A 121 -3.33 26.09 19.34
N TYR A 122 -2.10 25.68 19.11
CA TYR A 122 -1.00 25.74 20.07
C TYR A 122 -0.14 27.01 19.96
N TYR A 123 -0.28 27.76 18.89
CA TYR A 123 0.48 29.00 18.67
C TYR A 123 0.26 30.06 19.78
N ARG A 124 -0.89 30.00 20.46
CA ARG A 124 -1.24 30.93 21.56
C ARG A 124 -0.69 30.56 22.93
N GLN A 125 -0.12 29.39 23.09
CA GLN A 125 0.29 28.87 24.40
C GLN A 125 1.81 28.80 24.63
N SER A 126 2.62 29.32 23.70
CA SER A 126 4.11 29.30 23.77
C SER A 126 4.72 27.90 24.02
N VAL A 127 4.01 26.85 23.69
CA VAL A 127 4.44 25.45 23.95
C VAL A 127 5.18 24.84 22.77
N CYS A 128 5.04 25.43 21.60
CA CYS A 128 5.75 25.03 20.41
C CYS A 128 6.98 25.92 20.24
N THR A 129 8.04 25.55 20.88
CA THR A 129 9.37 26.15 20.71
C THR A 129 10.23 25.31 19.78
#